data_95f456a07f2a34f498b126c1d0b00833
#
_entry.id   95f456a07f2a34f498b126c1d0b00833
#
_cell.length_a   1.000
_cell.length_b   1.000
_cell.length_c   1.000
_cell.angle_alpha   90.00
_cell.angle_beta   90.00
_cell.angle_gamma   90.00
#
_symmetry.space_group_name_H-M   'P 1'
#
loop_
_entity.id
_entity.type
_entity.pdbx_description
1 polymer ?
#
loop_
_entity_poly.entity_id
_entity_poly.type
_entity_poly.pdbx_seq_one_letter_code
_entity_poly.pdbx_strand_id
1 'polypeptide(L)'
;VAKARTKFQRAPVILIAGSEPGDTQLRTEENRDAVSAGIQNILLGATTLGLASFWSSCPRGANDDVAEFCKFPKGTHITAMIYLGHPERQAPVIERPPAKITLIAD
;
A
#
# COMPACT_ATOMS: atom_id res chain seq x y z
N VAL A 1 -10.39 8.25 17.31
CA VAL A 1 -9.44 7.61 18.23
C VAL A 1 -9.72 6.11 18.36
N ALA A 2 -10.97 5.71 18.64
CA ALA A 2 -11.33 4.28 18.70
C ALA A 2 -11.07 3.56 17.36
N LYS A 3 -11.38 4.21 16.26
CA LYS A 3 -11.15 3.66 14.92
C LYS A 3 -9.68 3.40 14.63
N ALA A 4 -8.80 4.29 15.10
CA ALA A 4 -7.35 4.09 14.95
C ALA A 4 -6.85 2.94 15.81
N ARG A 5 -7.38 2.79 17.04
CA ARG A 5 -7.00 1.70 17.94
C ARG A 5 -7.36 0.32 17.41
N THR A 6 -8.48 0.20 16.70
CA THR A 6 -8.94 -1.08 16.16
C THR A 6 -8.42 -1.36 14.74
N LYS A 7 -7.75 -0.40 14.12
CA LYS A 7 -7.29 -0.51 12.74
C LYS A 7 -6.41 -1.75 12.51
N PHE A 8 -5.50 -2.01 13.44
CA PHE A 8 -4.57 -3.14 13.33
C PHE A 8 -5.18 -4.50 13.67
N GLN A 9 -6.45 -4.54 14.07
CA GLN A 9 -7.15 -5.77 14.42
C GLN A 9 -8.05 -6.28 13.30
N ARG A 10 -8.06 -5.61 12.15
CA ARG A 10 -8.98 -5.92 11.05
C ARG A 10 -8.56 -7.10 10.19
N ALA A 11 -7.32 -7.50 10.29
CA ALA A 11 -6.78 -8.60 9.50
C ALA A 11 -5.74 -9.36 10.31
N PRO A 12 -5.58 -10.68 10.04
CA PRO A 12 -4.58 -11.48 10.75
C PRO A 12 -3.14 -11.12 10.39
N VAL A 13 -2.92 -10.55 9.20
CA VAL A 13 -1.58 -10.17 8.75
C VAL A 13 -1.63 -8.76 8.19
N ILE A 14 -0.65 -7.96 8.57
CA ILE A 14 -0.45 -6.63 8.05
C ILE A 14 0.98 -6.55 7.52
N LEU A 15 1.12 -6.26 6.23
CA LEU A 15 2.42 -5.97 5.63
C LEU A 15 2.62 -4.46 5.62
N ILE A 16 3.76 -4.01 6.09
CA ILE A 16 4.07 -2.59 6.09
C ILE A 16 5.19 -2.34 5.09
N ALA A 17 4.89 -1.53 4.09
CA ALA A 17 5.83 -1.16 3.04
C ALA A 17 6.26 0.29 3.20
N GLY A 18 7.56 0.50 3.18
CA GLY A 18 8.14 1.83 3.27
C GLY A 18 9.05 2.12 2.10
N SER A 19 9.22 3.41 1.81
CA SER A 19 10.19 3.88 0.83
C SER A 19 11.20 4.80 1.50
N GLU A 20 12.47 4.62 1.16
CA GLU A 20 13.52 5.47 1.68
C GLU A 20 13.61 6.76 0.88
N PRO A 21 13.99 7.87 1.53
CA PRO A 21 14.26 9.09 0.80
C PRO A 21 15.52 8.91 -0.07
N GLY A 22 15.53 9.57 -1.22
CA GLY A 22 16.73 9.67 -2.05
C GLY A 22 17.55 10.89 -1.70
N ASP A 23 18.63 11.08 -2.44
CA ASP A 23 19.52 12.23 -2.29
C ASP A 23 18.94 13.52 -2.88
N THR A 24 17.86 13.42 -3.65
CA THR A 24 17.11 14.56 -4.20
C THR A 24 15.62 14.32 -3.98
N GLN A 25 14.84 15.40 -4.10
CA GLN A 25 13.38 15.29 -4.04
C GLN A 25 12.85 14.39 -5.15
N LEU A 26 13.37 14.55 -6.36
CA LEU A 26 12.97 13.71 -7.48
C LEU A 26 13.20 12.22 -7.19
N ARG A 27 14.38 11.89 -6.67
CA ARG A 27 14.70 10.50 -6.34
C ARG A 27 13.80 9.96 -5.23
N THR A 28 13.46 10.78 -4.26
CA THR A 28 12.51 10.41 -3.22
C THR A 28 11.13 10.06 -3.80
N GLU A 29 10.64 10.88 -4.73
CA GLU A 29 9.37 10.62 -5.41
C GLU A 29 9.43 9.36 -6.25
N GLU A 30 10.50 9.16 -7.02
CA GLU A 30 10.70 7.95 -7.81
C GLU A 30 10.74 6.70 -6.94
N ASN A 31 11.37 6.76 -5.77
CA ASN A 31 11.39 5.65 -4.82
C ASN A 31 9.98 5.29 -4.35
N ARG A 32 9.15 6.30 -4.06
CA ARG A 32 7.75 6.07 -3.68
C ARG A 32 6.96 5.44 -4.82
N ASP A 33 7.17 5.91 -6.04
CA ASP A 33 6.49 5.37 -7.22
C ASP A 33 6.87 3.90 -7.43
N ALA A 34 8.14 3.57 -7.30
CA ALA A 34 8.62 2.21 -7.42
C ALA A 34 8.02 1.28 -6.36
N VAL A 35 7.98 1.74 -5.11
CA VAL A 35 7.37 0.96 -4.02
C VAL A 35 5.88 0.77 -4.27
N SER A 36 5.18 1.80 -4.73
CA SER A 36 3.75 1.71 -5.04
C SER A 36 3.48 0.69 -6.15
N ALA A 37 4.32 0.64 -7.18
CA ALA A 37 4.21 -0.37 -8.22
C ALA A 37 4.39 -1.79 -7.65
N GLY A 38 5.36 -1.98 -6.75
CA GLY A 38 5.57 -3.25 -6.07
C GLY A 38 4.38 -3.65 -5.20
N ILE A 39 3.77 -2.67 -4.52
CA ILE A 39 2.57 -2.93 -3.71
C ILE A 39 1.43 -3.47 -4.56
N GLN A 40 1.20 -2.90 -5.74
CA GLN A 40 0.16 -3.41 -6.63
C GLN A 40 0.43 -4.87 -7.02
N ASN A 41 1.69 -5.24 -7.24
CA ASN A 41 2.05 -6.62 -7.51
C ASN A 41 1.74 -7.53 -6.31
N ILE A 42 1.93 -7.05 -5.10
CA ILE A 42 1.56 -7.80 -3.89
C ILE A 42 0.05 -8.04 -3.86
N LEU A 43 -0.76 -7.01 -4.15
CA LEU A 43 -2.21 -7.15 -4.17
C LEU A 43 -2.67 -8.17 -5.22
N LEU A 44 -2.09 -8.12 -6.41
CA LEU A 44 -2.39 -9.09 -7.47
C LEU A 44 -1.94 -10.50 -7.07
N GLY A 45 -0.75 -10.62 -6.50
CA GLY A 45 -0.25 -11.89 -5.99
C GLY A 45 -1.16 -12.50 -4.93
N ALA A 46 -1.64 -11.67 -4.00
CA ALA A 46 -2.59 -12.13 -2.97
C ALA A 46 -3.86 -12.71 -3.61
N THR A 47 -4.40 -12.02 -4.61
CA THR A 47 -5.58 -12.49 -5.33
C THR A 47 -5.33 -13.87 -5.98
N THR A 48 -4.17 -14.08 -6.59
CA THR A 48 -3.86 -15.37 -7.21
C THR A 48 -3.75 -16.50 -6.19
N LEU A 49 -3.44 -16.17 -4.93
CA LEU A 49 -3.36 -17.14 -3.84
C LEU A 49 -4.70 -17.32 -3.10
N GLY A 50 -5.77 -16.69 -3.58
CA GLY A 50 -7.08 -16.77 -2.94
C GLY A 50 -7.21 -15.93 -1.67
N LEU A 51 -6.31 -14.97 -1.46
CA LEU A 51 -6.34 -14.07 -0.31
C LEU A 51 -7.04 -12.77 -0.66
N ALA A 52 -7.70 -12.19 0.34
CA ALA A 52 -8.18 -10.83 0.27
C ALA A 52 -7.08 -9.88 0.73
N SER A 53 -7.00 -8.72 0.10
CA SER A 53 -6.02 -7.71 0.45
C SER A 53 -6.63 -6.32 0.39
N PHE A 54 -6.06 -5.40 1.15
CA PHE A 54 -6.51 -4.02 1.17
C PHE A 54 -5.31 -3.11 1.43
N TRP A 55 -5.12 -2.14 0.55
CA TRP A 55 -4.10 -1.10 0.72
C TRP A 55 -4.66 0.00 1.58
N SER A 56 -4.15 0.12 2.80
CA SER A 56 -4.53 1.16 3.74
C SER A 56 -3.38 2.14 3.92
N SER A 57 -3.72 3.38 4.16
CA SER A 57 -2.74 4.42 4.50
C SER A 57 -2.31 4.31 5.95
N CYS A 58 -1.09 4.74 6.25
CA CYS A 58 -0.64 4.90 7.62
C CYS A 58 -1.51 5.96 8.32
N PRO A 59 -1.89 5.74 9.59
CA PRO A 59 -2.62 6.76 10.33
C PRO A 59 -1.88 8.10 10.35
N ARG A 60 -2.63 9.17 10.25
CA ARG A 60 -2.07 10.51 10.21
C ARG A 60 -1.22 10.78 11.45
N GLY A 61 0.02 11.23 11.26
CA GLY A 61 0.94 11.53 12.33
C GLY A 61 1.68 10.32 12.91
N ALA A 62 1.41 9.10 12.41
CA ALA A 62 2.01 7.88 12.94
C ALA A 62 3.21 7.37 12.11
N ASN A 63 3.58 8.06 11.05
CA ASN A 63 4.60 7.58 10.12
C ASN A 63 5.92 7.21 10.83
N ASP A 64 6.44 8.12 11.63
CA ASP A 64 7.73 7.91 12.27
C ASP A 64 7.69 6.80 13.33
N ASP A 65 6.60 6.73 14.07
CA ASP A 65 6.41 5.68 15.09
C ASP A 65 6.32 4.30 14.43
N VAL A 66 5.60 4.19 13.31
CA VAL A 66 5.48 2.93 12.57
C VAL A 66 6.82 2.54 11.96
N ALA A 67 7.54 3.50 11.37
CA ALA A 67 8.84 3.25 10.80
C ALA A 67 9.84 2.76 11.85
N GLU A 68 9.84 3.37 13.02
CA GLU A 68 10.67 2.96 14.14
C GLU A 68 10.31 1.56 14.65
N PHE A 69 9.02 1.29 14.81
CA PHE A 69 8.53 -0.03 15.19
C PHE A 69 9.01 -1.12 14.22
N CYS A 70 8.99 -0.82 12.92
CA CYS A 70 9.44 -1.73 11.88
C CYS A 70 10.96 -1.79 11.73
N LYS A 71 11.69 -0.99 12.48
CA LYS A 71 13.16 -0.85 12.36
C LYS A 71 13.61 -0.42 10.97
N PHE A 72 12.79 0.41 10.33
CA PHE A 72 13.15 1.02 9.06
C PHE A 72 14.14 2.18 9.27
N PRO A 73 14.96 2.49 8.28
CA PRO A 73 15.85 3.65 8.38
C PRO A 73 15.08 4.94 8.66
N LYS A 74 15.72 5.85 9.38
CA LYS A 74 15.14 7.15 9.69
C LYS A 74 14.80 7.88 8.40
N GLY A 75 13.63 8.52 8.38
CA GLY A 75 13.14 9.22 7.19
C GLY A 75 12.34 8.37 6.24
N THR A 76 12.17 7.07 6.53
CA THR A 76 11.33 6.19 5.71
C THR A 76 9.89 6.68 5.71
N HIS A 77 9.32 6.76 4.51
CA HIS A 77 7.90 7.04 4.34
C HIS A 77 7.12 5.71 4.32
N ILE A 78 6.14 5.59 5.20
CA ILE A 78 5.26 4.41 5.18
C ILE A 78 4.27 4.57 4.04
N THR A 79 4.51 3.83 2.98
CA THR A 79 3.75 3.94 1.73
C THR A 79 2.42 3.20 1.82
N ALA A 80 2.41 2.07 2.52
CA ALA A 80 1.19 1.28 2.66
C ALA A 80 1.23 0.41 3.89
N MET A 81 0.04 0.17 4.42
CA MET A 81 -0.24 -0.88 5.38
C MET A 81 -1.21 -1.83 4.70
N ILE A 82 -0.74 -2.99 4.28
CA ILE A 82 -1.51 -3.92 3.48
C ILE A 82 -2.11 -4.97 4.40
N TYR A 83 -3.43 -4.99 4.48
CA TYR A 83 -4.15 -6.01 5.24
C TYR A 83 -4.32 -7.25 4.36
N LEU A 84 -3.98 -8.41 4.92
CA LEU A 84 -4.12 -9.70 4.25
C LEU A 84 -4.92 -10.66 5.11
N GLY A 85 -5.80 -11.43 4.47
CA GLY A 85 -6.58 -12.44 5.16
C GLY A 85 -7.39 -13.25 4.18
N HIS A 86 -8.09 -14.26 4.70
CA HIS A 86 -9.03 -15.02 3.89
C HIS A 86 -10.32 -14.22 3.73
N PRO A 87 -10.88 -14.13 2.50
CA PRO A 87 -12.12 -13.38 2.29
C PRO A 87 -13.31 -14.09 2.95
N GLU A 88 -14.16 -13.32 3.64
CA GLU A 88 -15.41 -13.83 4.18
C GLU A 88 -16.44 -14.10 3.09
N ARG A 89 -16.35 -13.33 2.01
CA ARG A 89 -17.26 -13.42 0.86
C ARG A 89 -16.51 -12.96 -0.39
N GLN A 90 -17.00 -13.38 -1.53
CA GLN A 90 -16.44 -12.94 -2.80
C GLN A 90 -16.72 -11.45 -3.02
N ALA A 91 -15.69 -10.71 -3.42
CA ALA A 91 -15.85 -9.30 -3.73
C ALA A 91 -16.79 -9.13 -4.94
N PRO A 92 -17.66 -8.10 -4.94
CA PRO A 92 -18.50 -7.82 -6.10
C PRO A 92 -17.64 -7.40 -7.30
N VAL A 93 -18.06 -7.82 -8.49
CA VAL A 93 -17.43 -7.35 -9.72
C VAL A 93 -17.89 -5.92 -9.97
N ILE A 94 -16.92 -5.01 -10.06
CA ILE A 94 -17.19 -3.60 -10.34
C ILE A 94 -16.87 -3.36 -11.81
N GLU A 95 -17.85 -2.84 -12.54
CA GLU A 95 -17.63 -2.42 -13.92
C GLU A 95 -16.77 -1.18 -13.93
N ARG A 96 -15.70 -1.21 -14.72
CA ARG A 96 -14.79 -0.08 -14.85
C ARG A 96 -14.99 0.58 -16.21
N PRO A 97 -15.00 1.92 -16.27
CA PRO A 97 -15.06 2.60 -17.55
C PRO A 97 -13.80 2.29 -18.36
N PRO A 98 -13.91 2.25 -19.70
CA PRO A 98 -12.73 2.04 -20.54
C PRO A 98 -11.71 3.16 -20.36
N ALA A 99 -10.44 2.81 -20.48
CA ALA A 99 -9.38 3.80 -20.40
C ALA A 99 -9.46 4.76 -21.60
N LYS A 100 -9.26 6.05 -21.34
CA LYS A 100 -9.14 7.02 -22.42
C LYS A 100 -7.71 6.95 -22.97
N ILE A 101 -7.60 6.58 -24.23
CA ILE A 101 -6.30 6.42 -24.89
C ILE A 101 -6.24 7.42 -26.04
N THR A 102 -5.17 8.20 -26.10
CA THR A 102 -4.91 9.12 -27.20
C THR A 102 -3.63 8.67 -27.89
N LEU A 103 -3.75 8.40 -29.19
CA LEU A 103 -2.58 8.10 -30.01
C LEU A 103 -2.02 9.39 -30.59
N ILE A 104 -0.73 9.57 -30.41
CA ILE A 104 -0.02 10.70 -31.03
C ILE A 104 0.73 10.14 -32.22
N ALA A 105 0.36 10.58 -33.42
CA ALA A 105 0.99 10.15 -34.65
C ALA A 105 1.72 11.33 -35.29
N ASP A 106 2.84 11.04 -35.98
CA ASP A 106 3.61 12.07 -36.72
C ASP A 106 2.88 12.54 -37.97
#